data_f88a4beb11dc8f0a265cf23272b82f36
#
_entry.id   f88a4beb11dc8f0a265cf23272b82f36
#
_cell.length_a   1.000
_cell.length_b   1.000
_cell.length_c   1.000
_cell.angle_alpha   90.00
_cell.angle_beta   90.00
_cell.angle_gamma   90.00
#
_symmetry.space_group_name_H-M   'P 1'
#
loop_
_entity.id
_entity.type
_entity.pdbx_description
1 polymer ?
#
loop_
_entity_poly.entity_id
_entity_poly.type
_entity_poly.pdbx_seq_one_letter_code
_entity_poly.pdbx_strand_id
1 'polypeptide(L)'
;MTRPVLILLCGIPGSGKTTWAKNYISKNQDFVHLSSDAIRAELYGDENIQGNPVEVFTLMQKKAVESLNAGHNVVYDATSMTRKDRAGIISMCPKFTHIQCNIIWAPIETCIERDTTRERTVGKEVIDRMLKRFQMPYYDEGIDEISIVQPGNFNRDTYFECIINAMKIPHDNPHHQLDIYNHCRESFNYAVEKNFDWEIREAAYCHDCGKPYVKTFVNTKGEFSDTAHYYQHQCVGAWIACGLTFNIHTIWLISTHMAPFLNEKYYKNLSPYLKTMVDQLHECDVLAH
;
A
#
# COMPACT_ATOMS: atom_id res chain seq x y z
N MET A 1 18.20 24.59 15.13
CA MET A 1 18.12 24.10 13.74
C MET A 1 16.86 23.29 13.62
N THR A 2 16.03 23.55 12.62
CA THR A 2 14.84 22.74 12.33
C THR A 2 15.29 21.35 11.86
N ARG A 3 14.59 20.30 12.27
CA ARG A 3 14.82 18.92 11.77
C ARG A 3 14.52 18.89 10.27
N PRO A 4 15.44 18.40 9.40
CA PRO A 4 15.12 18.22 8.01
C PRO A 4 14.02 17.17 7.84
N VAL A 5 13.21 17.33 6.80
CA VAL A 5 12.05 16.48 6.52
C VAL A 5 12.36 15.61 5.30
N LEU A 6 12.12 14.32 5.42
CA LEU A 6 12.05 13.39 4.30
C LEU A 6 10.59 13.03 4.04
N ILE A 7 10.05 13.42 2.89
CA ILE A 7 8.74 12.97 2.42
C ILE A 7 8.94 11.78 1.47
N LEU A 8 8.56 10.59 1.91
CA LEU A 8 8.52 9.39 1.07
C LEU A 8 7.18 9.35 0.33
N LEU A 9 7.20 9.29 -0.98
CA LEU A 9 5.99 9.01 -1.75
C LEU A 9 5.82 7.50 -1.90
N CYS A 10 4.60 7.03 -1.62
CA CYS A 10 4.21 5.64 -1.80
C CYS A 10 3.03 5.57 -2.78
N GLY A 11 3.07 4.66 -3.76
CA GLY A 11 1.95 4.49 -4.70
C GLY A 11 2.35 3.82 -6.01
N ILE A 12 1.36 3.23 -6.68
CA ILE A 12 1.52 2.55 -7.97
C ILE A 12 1.72 3.56 -9.13
N PRO A 13 2.20 3.12 -10.30
CA PRO A 13 2.17 3.95 -11.52
C PRO A 13 0.76 4.47 -11.81
N GLY A 14 0.63 5.68 -12.33
CA GLY A 14 -0.67 6.32 -12.59
C GLY A 14 -1.36 6.93 -11.35
N SER A 15 -0.89 6.70 -10.12
CA SER A 15 -1.51 7.28 -8.92
C SER A 15 -1.36 8.80 -8.77
N GLY A 16 -0.38 9.41 -9.46
CA GLY A 16 -0.18 10.87 -9.48
C GLY A 16 0.98 11.39 -8.63
N LYS A 17 1.90 10.52 -8.18
CA LYS A 17 3.06 10.88 -7.32
C LYS A 17 3.87 12.06 -7.86
N THR A 18 4.35 11.98 -9.09
CA THR A 18 5.19 13.03 -9.68
C THR A 18 4.43 14.34 -9.84
N THR A 19 3.15 14.30 -10.15
CA THR A 19 2.28 15.49 -10.20
C THR A 19 2.16 16.12 -8.81
N TRP A 20 1.93 15.29 -7.79
CA TRP A 20 1.88 15.76 -6.41
C TRP A 20 3.23 16.38 -6.00
N ALA A 21 4.35 15.69 -6.26
CA ALA A 21 5.69 16.18 -5.93
C ALA A 21 5.97 17.54 -6.56
N LYS A 22 5.73 17.70 -7.86
CA LYS A 22 5.93 18.96 -8.58
C LYS A 22 5.07 20.08 -7.99
N ASN A 23 3.79 19.82 -7.72
CA ASN A 23 2.88 20.81 -7.12
C ASN A 23 3.27 21.16 -5.67
N TYR A 24 3.78 20.20 -4.90
CA TYR A 24 4.23 20.44 -3.53
C TYR A 24 5.47 21.33 -3.51
N ILE A 25 6.47 21.02 -4.32
CA ILE A 25 7.75 21.75 -4.39
C ILE A 25 7.57 23.16 -4.94
N SER A 26 6.64 23.36 -5.90
CA SER A 26 6.34 24.71 -6.40
C SER A 26 5.88 25.69 -5.31
N LYS A 27 5.34 25.16 -4.22
CA LYS A 27 4.87 25.93 -3.05
C LYS A 27 5.83 25.88 -1.87
N ASN A 28 6.79 24.94 -1.86
CA ASN A 28 7.74 24.67 -0.78
C ASN A 28 9.15 24.56 -1.37
N GLN A 29 9.76 25.71 -1.67
CA GLN A 29 11.05 25.81 -2.40
C GLN A 29 12.27 25.33 -1.61
N ASP A 30 12.10 25.04 -0.32
CA ASP A 30 13.11 24.48 0.57
C ASP A 30 13.25 22.95 0.47
N PHE A 31 12.45 22.32 -0.42
CA PHE A 31 12.51 20.88 -0.68
C PHE A 31 13.28 20.54 -1.94
N VAL A 32 14.20 19.58 -1.85
CA VAL A 32 14.88 18.96 -2.99
C VAL A 32 14.00 17.83 -3.53
N HIS A 33 13.69 17.84 -4.82
CA HIS A 33 12.97 16.73 -5.48
C HIS A 33 13.96 15.70 -6.01
N LEU A 34 13.88 14.49 -5.50
CA LEU A 34 14.61 13.33 -6.01
C LEU A 34 13.60 12.34 -6.57
N SER A 35 13.67 12.08 -7.87
CA SER A 35 12.82 11.08 -8.51
C SER A 35 13.64 9.96 -9.14
N SER A 36 13.12 8.73 -9.09
CA SER A 36 13.77 7.57 -9.71
C SER A 36 13.94 7.75 -11.23
N ASP A 37 13.05 8.49 -11.87
CA ASP A 37 13.13 8.77 -13.31
C ASP A 37 14.25 9.77 -13.61
N ALA A 38 14.39 10.85 -12.82
CA ALA A 38 15.52 11.79 -12.96
C ALA A 38 16.88 11.11 -12.71
N ILE A 39 16.95 10.18 -11.76
CA ILE A 39 18.19 9.40 -11.53
C ILE A 39 18.50 8.49 -12.72
N ARG A 40 17.48 7.90 -13.37
CA ARG A 40 17.69 7.12 -14.61
C ARG A 40 18.22 7.99 -15.74
N ALA A 41 17.63 9.17 -15.95
CA ALA A 41 18.11 10.12 -16.94
C ALA A 41 19.59 10.51 -16.70
N GLU A 42 19.98 10.70 -15.44
CA GLU A 42 21.37 11.00 -15.06
C GLU A 42 22.32 9.83 -15.34
N LEU A 43 21.92 8.60 -15.00
CA LEU A 43 22.79 7.42 -15.15
C LEU A 43 22.88 6.92 -16.59
N TYR A 44 21.77 7.00 -17.34
CA TYR A 44 21.65 6.32 -18.63
C TYR A 44 21.34 7.29 -19.80
N GLY A 45 21.21 8.60 -19.53
CA GLY A 45 20.90 9.60 -20.54
C GLY A 45 19.42 9.67 -20.95
N ASP A 46 18.56 8.74 -20.47
CA ASP A 46 17.14 8.70 -20.75
C ASP A 46 16.38 8.09 -19.55
N GLU A 47 15.35 8.78 -19.07
CA GLU A 47 14.51 8.34 -17.96
C GLU A 47 13.72 7.04 -18.27
N ASN A 48 13.54 6.74 -19.56
CA ASN A 48 12.84 5.55 -20.04
C ASN A 48 13.67 4.26 -19.92
N ILE A 49 14.99 4.38 -19.84
CA ILE A 49 15.86 3.23 -19.63
C ILE A 49 15.73 2.73 -18.20
N GLN A 50 15.22 1.47 -18.04
CA GLN A 50 15.05 0.88 -16.70
C GLN A 50 16.38 0.71 -15.98
N GLY A 51 17.43 0.33 -16.70
CA GLY A 51 18.76 0.11 -16.17
C GLY A 51 18.80 -0.88 -15.01
N ASN A 52 19.85 -0.77 -14.19
CA ASN A 52 19.99 -1.58 -12.99
C ASN A 52 19.28 -0.88 -11.80
N PRO A 53 18.19 -1.46 -11.24
CA PRO A 53 17.47 -0.85 -10.11
C PRO A 53 18.37 -0.59 -8.90
N VAL A 54 19.37 -1.45 -8.65
CA VAL A 54 20.28 -1.28 -7.52
C VAL A 54 21.10 0.01 -7.66
N GLU A 55 21.63 0.28 -8.86
CA GLU A 55 22.39 1.52 -9.13
C GLU A 55 21.50 2.76 -8.97
N VAL A 56 20.30 2.73 -9.55
CA VAL A 56 19.34 3.84 -9.48
C VAL A 56 19.00 4.17 -8.03
N PHE A 57 18.61 3.18 -7.23
CA PHE A 57 18.19 3.43 -5.86
C PHE A 57 19.36 3.72 -4.92
N THR A 58 20.55 3.13 -5.15
CA THR A 58 21.76 3.47 -4.38
C THR A 58 22.15 4.94 -4.58
N LEU A 59 22.15 5.43 -5.83
CA LEU A 59 22.46 6.83 -6.12
C LEU A 59 21.39 7.76 -5.54
N MET A 60 20.11 7.41 -5.69
CA MET A 60 19.00 8.21 -5.17
C MET A 60 19.05 8.33 -3.65
N GLN A 61 19.29 7.22 -2.93
CA GLN A 61 19.45 7.18 -1.48
C GLN A 61 20.64 8.01 -1.02
N LYS A 62 21.79 7.87 -1.69
CA LYS A 62 23.00 8.67 -1.41
C LYS A 62 22.70 10.17 -1.49
N LYS A 63 22.08 10.64 -2.59
CA LYS A 63 21.74 12.06 -2.77
C LYS A 63 20.74 12.54 -1.72
N ALA A 64 19.76 11.70 -1.34
CA ALA A 64 18.80 12.03 -0.28
C ALA A 64 19.51 12.25 1.06
N VAL A 65 20.39 11.33 1.46
CA VAL A 65 21.16 11.41 2.71
C VAL A 65 22.10 12.63 2.71
N GLU A 66 22.78 12.90 1.60
CA GLU A 66 23.63 14.09 1.45
C GLU A 66 22.83 15.40 1.64
N SER A 67 21.65 15.49 1.02
CA SER A 67 20.76 16.66 1.14
C SER A 67 20.27 16.84 2.58
N LEU A 68 19.80 15.75 3.23
CA LEU A 68 19.35 15.78 4.62
C LEU A 68 20.47 16.16 5.60
N ASN A 69 21.71 15.67 5.39
CA ASN A 69 22.86 16.05 6.20
C ASN A 69 23.26 17.52 6.01
N ALA A 70 23.01 18.09 4.85
CA ALA A 70 23.19 19.51 4.56
C ALA A 70 22.05 20.39 5.15
N GLY A 71 21.03 19.78 5.76
CA GLY A 71 19.89 20.48 6.37
C GLY A 71 18.75 20.79 5.40
N HIS A 72 18.78 20.24 4.18
CA HIS A 72 17.71 20.42 3.20
C HIS A 72 16.60 19.37 3.40
N ASN A 73 15.37 19.78 3.14
CA ASN A 73 14.23 18.87 3.06
C ASN A 73 14.23 18.11 1.73
N VAL A 74 13.69 16.89 1.70
CA VAL A 74 13.68 16.02 0.53
C VAL A 74 12.29 15.46 0.25
N VAL A 75 11.83 15.55 -1.00
CA VAL A 75 10.74 14.71 -1.54
C VAL A 75 11.37 13.56 -2.31
N TYR A 76 11.17 12.33 -1.83
CA TYR A 76 11.67 11.09 -2.40
C TYR A 76 10.57 10.44 -3.26
N ASP A 77 10.58 10.73 -4.58
CA ASP A 77 9.57 10.29 -5.54
C ASP A 77 9.93 8.94 -6.16
N ALA A 78 9.53 7.89 -5.46
CA ALA A 78 9.62 6.50 -5.89
C ALA A 78 8.33 5.76 -5.55
N THR A 79 8.18 4.51 -5.98
CA THR A 79 6.96 3.73 -5.70
C THR A 79 6.86 3.31 -4.24
N SER A 80 7.97 2.99 -3.57
CA SER A 80 8.11 2.67 -2.13
C SER A 80 7.04 1.71 -1.58
N MET A 81 6.66 0.70 -2.39
CA MET A 81 5.49 -0.16 -2.15
C MET A 81 5.68 -1.13 -0.99
N THR A 82 6.91 -1.56 -0.72
CA THR A 82 7.18 -2.55 0.33
C THR A 82 7.91 -1.94 1.52
N ARG A 83 7.78 -2.56 2.70
CA ARG A 83 8.58 -2.21 3.88
C ARG A 83 10.08 -2.24 3.58
N LYS A 84 10.52 -3.19 2.76
CA LYS A 84 11.93 -3.32 2.36
C LYS A 84 12.38 -2.09 1.55
N ASP A 85 11.55 -1.62 0.62
CA ASP A 85 11.86 -0.44 -0.21
C ASP A 85 12.02 0.79 0.69
N ARG A 86 11.12 0.99 1.65
CA ARG A 86 11.15 2.11 2.61
C ARG A 86 12.29 1.99 3.61
N ALA A 87 12.51 0.82 4.16
CA ALA A 87 13.61 0.57 5.10
C ALA A 87 14.99 0.88 4.50
N GLY A 88 15.14 0.70 3.19
CA GLY A 88 16.39 1.01 2.47
C GLY A 88 16.82 2.46 2.64
N ILE A 89 15.90 3.41 2.52
CA ILE A 89 16.20 4.84 2.72
C ILE A 89 16.11 5.25 4.19
N ILE A 90 15.10 4.80 4.93
CA ILE A 90 14.88 5.19 6.33
C ILE A 90 16.11 4.86 7.20
N SER A 91 16.67 3.67 7.02
CA SER A 91 17.85 3.23 7.80
C SER A 91 19.12 4.05 7.54
N MET A 92 19.18 4.76 6.42
CA MET A 92 20.33 5.60 6.04
C MET A 92 20.15 7.06 6.43
N CYS A 93 18.94 7.48 6.78
CA CYS A 93 18.66 8.87 7.17
C CYS A 93 19.39 9.26 8.46
N PRO A 94 19.83 10.52 8.58
CA PRO A 94 20.27 11.06 9.86
C PRO A 94 19.20 10.85 10.94
N LYS A 95 19.60 10.48 12.16
CA LYS A 95 18.67 10.18 13.28
C LYS A 95 17.72 11.31 13.66
N PHE A 96 18.08 12.54 13.31
CA PHE A 96 17.27 13.73 13.57
C PHE A 96 16.32 14.09 12.40
N THR A 97 16.24 13.27 11.36
CA THR A 97 15.30 13.49 10.24
C THR A 97 13.86 13.24 10.70
N HIS A 98 12.93 14.12 10.31
CA HIS A 98 11.49 13.84 10.41
C HIS A 98 11.05 13.09 9.16
N ILE A 99 10.50 11.89 9.33
CA ILE A 99 10.12 11.01 8.21
C ILE A 99 8.62 11.01 8.05
N GLN A 100 8.17 11.51 6.91
CA GLN A 100 6.77 11.52 6.51
C GLN A 100 6.56 10.57 5.32
N CYS A 101 5.52 9.75 5.34
CA CYS A 101 5.14 8.89 4.22
C CYS A 101 3.78 9.31 3.67
N ASN A 102 3.74 9.77 2.42
CA ASN A 102 2.52 10.14 1.73
C ASN A 102 2.12 9.06 0.73
N ILE A 103 1.01 8.38 1.01
CA ILE A 103 0.40 7.42 0.09
C ILE A 103 -0.39 8.22 -0.94
N ILE A 104 0.15 8.35 -2.15
CA ILE A 104 -0.53 9.02 -3.26
C ILE A 104 -1.43 8.00 -3.92
N TRP A 105 -2.71 8.07 -3.59
CA TRP A 105 -3.68 7.06 -3.93
C TRP A 105 -4.66 7.52 -5.04
N ALA A 106 -5.09 6.58 -5.85
CA ALA A 106 -6.24 6.70 -6.75
C ALA A 106 -6.84 5.30 -6.96
N PRO A 107 -8.11 5.18 -7.40
CA PRO A 107 -8.70 3.90 -7.81
C PRO A 107 -7.81 3.15 -8.80
N ILE A 108 -7.82 1.82 -8.74
CA ILE A 108 -6.98 0.95 -9.58
C ILE A 108 -7.23 1.23 -11.07
N GLU A 109 -8.50 1.31 -11.43
CA GLU A 109 -8.95 1.58 -12.81
C GLU A 109 -8.44 2.94 -13.30
N THR A 110 -8.51 3.95 -12.46
CA THR A 110 -7.98 5.30 -12.76
C THR A 110 -6.46 5.28 -12.96
N CYS A 111 -5.74 4.49 -12.16
CA CYS A 111 -4.29 4.34 -12.33
C CYS A 111 -3.94 3.66 -13.65
N ILE A 112 -4.68 2.60 -14.03
CA ILE A 112 -4.50 1.89 -15.30
C ILE A 112 -4.83 2.82 -16.48
N GLU A 113 -5.97 3.53 -16.43
CA GLU A 113 -6.36 4.49 -17.46
C GLU A 113 -5.29 5.58 -17.67
N ARG A 114 -4.82 6.19 -16.58
CA ARG A 114 -3.76 7.20 -16.66
C ARG A 114 -2.45 6.64 -17.19
N ASP A 115 -2.12 5.38 -16.89
CA ASP A 115 -0.93 4.75 -17.42
C ASP A 115 -1.02 4.55 -18.94
N THR A 116 -2.18 4.22 -19.50
CA THR A 116 -2.37 4.03 -20.95
C THR A 116 -2.29 5.33 -21.74
N THR A 117 -2.51 6.49 -21.12
CA THR A 117 -2.45 7.82 -21.77
C THR A 117 -1.09 8.50 -21.68
N ARG A 118 -0.11 7.89 -20.98
CA ARG A 118 1.24 8.44 -20.82
C ARG A 118 2.13 8.06 -22.00
N GLU A 119 3.13 8.89 -22.32
CA GLU A 119 4.16 8.55 -23.30
C GLU A 119 4.90 7.26 -22.95
N ARG A 120 5.16 7.05 -21.64
CA ARG A 120 5.74 5.82 -21.11
C ARG A 120 4.70 5.07 -20.29
N THR A 121 4.22 3.97 -20.84
CA THR A 121 3.35 3.04 -20.15
C THR A 121 4.13 1.92 -19.48
N VAL A 122 3.69 1.47 -18.31
CA VAL A 122 4.24 0.26 -17.68
C VAL A 122 3.34 -0.95 -17.93
N GLY A 123 2.07 -0.73 -18.21
CA GLY A 123 1.04 -1.73 -18.50
C GLY A 123 0.37 -2.30 -17.24
N LYS A 124 -0.87 -2.78 -17.46
CA LYS A 124 -1.72 -3.34 -16.40
C LYS A 124 -1.05 -4.44 -15.60
N GLU A 125 -0.34 -5.37 -16.26
CA GLU A 125 0.33 -6.49 -15.59
C GLU A 125 1.38 -6.03 -14.55
N VAL A 126 2.10 -4.94 -14.86
CA VAL A 126 3.08 -4.37 -13.94
C VAL A 126 2.37 -3.71 -12.75
N ILE A 127 1.27 -2.98 -13.01
CA ILE A 127 0.45 -2.36 -11.97
C ILE A 127 -0.13 -3.45 -11.05
N ASP A 128 -0.72 -4.51 -11.60
CA ASP A 128 -1.28 -5.64 -10.84
C ASP A 128 -0.20 -6.31 -9.96
N ARG A 129 1.00 -6.52 -10.52
CA ARG A 129 2.13 -7.08 -9.77
C ARG A 129 2.60 -6.15 -8.65
N MET A 130 2.58 -4.84 -8.84
CA MET A 130 2.91 -3.87 -7.80
C MET A 130 1.85 -3.83 -6.71
N LEU A 131 0.56 -3.85 -7.07
CA LEU A 131 -0.55 -3.92 -6.11
C LEU A 131 -0.43 -5.14 -5.20
N LYS A 132 -0.14 -6.33 -5.77
CA LYS A 132 0.09 -7.57 -5.02
C LYS A 132 1.31 -7.54 -4.10
N ARG A 133 2.11 -6.49 -4.13
CA ARG A 133 3.27 -6.26 -3.25
C ARG A 133 3.08 -5.08 -2.30
N PHE A 134 1.96 -4.38 -2.37
CA PHE A 134 1.72 -3.25 -1.50
C PHE A 134 1.66 -3.69 -0.03
N GLN A 135 2.51 -3.10 0.78
CA GLN A 135 2.50 -3.23 2.23
C GLN A 135 2.27 -1.86 2.82
N MET A 136 1.16 -1.71 3.53
CA MET A 136 0.78 -0.44 4.14
C MET A 136 1.94 0.10 4.99
N PRO A 137 2.42 1.35 4.75
CA PRO A 137 3.38 2.00 5.63
C PRO A 137 2.83 2.06 7.06
N TYR A 138 3.71 1.84 8.05
CA TYR A 138 3.29 1.90 9.44
C TYR A 138 4.38 2.49 10.34
N TYR A 139 3.99 2.97 11.51
CA TYR A 139 4.85 3.73 12.44
C TYR A 139 6.03 2.91 12.96
N ASP A 140 5.91 1.57 13.05
CA ASP A 140 6.99 0.67 13.47
C ASP A 140 8.15 0.57 12.46
N GLU A 141 8.01 1.17 11.28
CA GLU A 141 9.08 1.35 10.30
C GLU A 141 10.01 2.53 10.63
N GLY A 142 9.70 3.31 11.67
CA GLY A 142 10.40 4.55 12.00
C GLY A 142 9.87 5.77 11.22
N ILE A 143 8.62 5.71 10.79
CA ILE A 143 7.90 6.81 10.14
C ILE A 143 7.20 7.63 11.21
N ASP A 144 7.44 8.96 11.23
CA ASP A 144 6.83 9.87 12.19
C ASP A 144 5.39 10.25 11.82
N GLU A 145 5.10 10.36 10.50
CA GLU A 145 3.79 10.77 9.98
C GLU A 145 3.40 9.99 8.73
N ILE A 146 2.13 9.55 8.66
CA ILE A 146 1.57 8.84 7.51
C ILE A 146 0.30 9.55 7.07
N SER A 147 0.20 9.87 5.77
CA SER A 147 -1.00 10.46 5.20
C SER A 147 -1.41 9.81 3.89
N ILE A 148 -2.72 9.84 3.60
CA ILE A 148 -3.30 9.34 2.35
C ILE A 148 -3.79 10.55 1.57
N VAL A 149 -3.24 10.73 0.37
CA VAL A 149 -3.60 11.80 -0.55
C VAL A 149 -4.47 11.21 -1.64
N GLN A 150 -5.73 11.61 -1.65
CA GLN A 150 -6.73 11.20 -2.65
C GLN A 150 -6.92 12.27 -3.72
N PRO A 151 -7.40 11.93 -4.94
CA PRO A 151 -7.74 12.92 -5.97
C PRO A 151 -8.83 13.89 -5.48
N GLY A 152 -8.72 15.18 -5.82
CA GLY A 152 -9.64 16.22 -5.32
C GLY A 152 -11.10 16.05 -5.73
N ASN A 153 -11.37 15.30 -6.81
CA ASN A 153 -12.71 14.98 -7.30
C ASN A 153 -13.18 13.57 -6.93
N PHE A 154 -12.49 12.91 -6.00
CA PHE A 154 -12.81 11.56 -5.57
C PHE A 154 -14.09 11.54 -4.73
N ASN A 155 -15.06 10.68 -5.11
CA ASN A 155 -16.28 10.43 -4.35
C ASN A 155 -16.18 9.10 -3.62
N ARG A 156 -16.00 9.16 -2.30
CA ARG A 156 -15.84 7.98 -1.44
C ARG A 156 -17.09 7.11 -1.38
N ASP A 157 -18.27 7.71 -1.32
CA ASP A 157 -19.53 6.97 -1.18
C ASP A 157 -19.78 6.12 -2.42
N THR A 158 -19.63 6.71 -3.61
CA THR A 158 -19.71 5.98 -4.88
C THR A 158 -18.67 4.86 -4.96
N TYR A 159 -17.44 5.14 -4.51
CA TYR A 159 -16.38 4.12 -4.49
C TYR A 159 -16.70 2.98 -3.53
N PHE A 160 -17.19 3.29 -2.34
CA PHE A 160 -17.63 2.29 -1.35
C PHE A 160 -18.70 1.38 -1.94
N GLU A 161 -19.75 1.94 -2.58
CA GLU A 161 -20.79 1.16 -3.25
C GLU A 161 -20.23 0.23 -4.33
N CYS A 162 -19.28 0.71 -5.13
CA CYS A 162 -18.60 -0.11 -6.15
C CYS A 162 -17.86 -1.30 -5.51
N ILE A 163 -17.12 -1.08 -4.43
CA ILE A 163 -16.37 -2.12 -3.74
C ILE A 163 -17.34 -3.16 -3.12
N ILE A 164 -18.37 -2.72 -2.42
CA ILE A 164 -19.39 -3.61 -1.84
C ILE A 164 -20.05 -4.47 -2.94
N ASN A 165 -20.37 -3.88 -4.08
CA ASN A 165 -20.96 -4.64 -5.20
C ASN A 165 -19.97 -5.64 -5.81
N ALA A 166 -18.69 -5.30 -5.89
CA ALA A 166 -17.65 -6.22 -6.35
C ALA A 166 -17.47 -7.43 -5.39
N MET A 167 -17.69 -7.23 -4.09
CA MET A 167 -17.59 -8.28 -3.08
C MET A 167 -18.78 -9.27 -3.09
N LYS A 168 -19.91 -8.96 -3.72
CA LYS A 168 -21.08 -9.84 -3.82
C LYS A 168 -20.89 -10.96 -4.85
N ILE A 169 -19.78 -11.67 -4.75
CA ILE A 169 -19.44 -12.82 -5.58
C ILE A 169 -19.11 -14.02 -4.70
N PRO A 170 -19.42 -15.26 -5.15
CA PRO A 170 -19.09 -16.46 -4.40
C PRO A 170 -17.58 -16.61 -4.25
N HIS A 171 -17.17 -17.20 -3.12
CA HIS A 171 -15.76 -17.52 -2.93
C HIS A 171 -15.26 -18.59 -3.90
N ASP A 172 -16.12 -19.49 -4.37
CA ASP A 172 -15.75 -20.68 -5.17
C ASP A 172 -14.60 -21.47 -4.52
N ASN A 173 -14.66 -21.55 -3.20
CA ASN A 173 -13.71 -22.26 -2.36
C ASN A 173 -14.47 -23.03 -1.28
N PRO A 174 -14.21 -24.35 -1.09
CA PRO A 174 -14.96 -25.21 -0.17
C PRO A 174 -14.88 -24.80 1.31
N HIS A 175 -13.91 -23.93 1.66
CA HIS A 175 -13.76 -23.42 3.03
C HIS A 175 -14.72 -22.28 3.37
N HIS A 176 -15.45 -21.73 2.38
CA HIS A 176 -16.37 -20.60 2.58
C HIS A 176 -17.75 -20.94 2.04
N GLN A 177 -18.78 -20.81 2.88
CA GLN A 177 -20.19 -21.01 2.50
C GLN A 177 -20.87 -19.71 2.04
N LEU A 178 -20.38 -18.58 2.52
CA LEU A 178 -20.90 -17.24 2.21
C LEU A 178 -20.18 -16.65 0.98
N ASP A 179 -20.80 -15.67 0.34
CA ASP A 179 -20.08 -14.78 -0.57
C ASP A 179 -19.10 -13.87 0.22
N ILE A 180 -18.20 -13.19 -0.50
CA ILE A 180 -17.15 -12.39 0.14
C ILE A 180 -17.74 -11.27 1.01
N TYR A 181 -18.82 -10.61 0.55
CA TYR A 181 -19.48 -9.54 1.30
C TYR A 181 -20.11 -10.05 2.58
N ASN A 182 -20.89 -11.14 2.50
CA ASN A 182 -21.57 -11.70 3.68
C ASN A 182 -20.57 -12.27 4.69
N HIS A 183 -19.47 -12.87 4.24
CA HIS A 183 -18.36 -13.28 5.11
C HIS A 183 -17.77 -12.08 5.89
N CYS A 184 -17.44 -10.99 5.22
CA CYS A 184 -16.93 -9.79 5.89
C CYS A 184 -17.97 -9.17 6.85
N ARG A 185 -19.24 -9.22 6.51
CA ARG A 185 -20.32 -8.73 7.39
C ARG A 185 -20.43 -9.58 8.67
N GLU A 186 -20.34 -10.90 8.56
CA GLU A 186 -20.36 -11.77 9.75
C GLU A 186 -19.08 -11.59 10.58
N SER A 187 -17.91 -11.41 9.95
CA SER A 187 -16.67 -11.03 10.65
C SER A 187 -16.84 -9.73 11.44
N PHE A 188 -17.49 -8.72 10.85
CA PHE A 188 -17.81 -7.48 11.54
C PHE A 188 -18.76 -7.68 12.71
N ASN A 189 -19.86 -8.46 12.53
CA ASN A 189 -20.83 -8.76 13.57
C ASN A 189 -20.15 -9.43 14.76
N TYR A 190 -19.27 -10.40 14.49
CA TYR A 190 -18.47 -11.07 15.51
C TYR A 190 -17.58 -10.07 16.28
N ALA A 191 -16.89 -9.19 15.58
CA ALA A 191 -16.06 -8.16 16.22
C ALA A 191 -16.88 -7.19 17.09
N VAL A 192 -18.12 -6.89 16.72
CA VAL A 192 -19.06 -6.08 17.51
C VAL A 192 -19.49 -6.82 18.77
N GLU A 193 -19.87 -8.10 18.66
CA GLU A 193 -20.27 -8.94 19.81
C GLU A 193 -19.14 -9.09 20.84
N LYS A 194 -17.91 -9.24 20.37
CA LYS A 194 -16.70 -9.30 21.21
C LYS A 194 -16.28 -7.95 21.78
N ASN A 195 -16.94 -6.88 21.38
CA ASN A 195 -16.60 -5.51 21.77
C ASN A 195 -15.13 -5.15 21.47
N PHE A 196 -14.60 -5.63 20.33
CA PHE A 196 -13.27 -5.26 19.87
C PHE A 196 -13.20 -3.77 19.48
N ASP A 197 -12.00 -3.20 19.41
CA ASP A 197 -11.78 -1.81 19.05
C ASP A 197 -12.31 -1.48 17.65
N TRP A 198 -12.65 -0.22 17.43
CA TRP A 198 -13.29 0.24 16.18
C TRP A 198 -12.46 -0.12 14.93
N GLU A 199 -11.15 0.01 15.01
CA GLU A 199 -10.23 -0.32 13.93
C GLU A 199 -10.31 -1.77 13.49
N ILE A 200 -10.52 -2.68 14.45
CA ILE A 200 -10.67 -4.11 14.19
C ILE A 200 -12.03 -4.39 13.54
N ARG A 201 -13.11 -3.74 14.04
CA ARG A 201 -14.44 -3.87 13.45
C ARG A 201 -14.47 -3.38 12.01
N GLU A 202 -13.89 -2.19 11.75
CA GLU A 202 -13.79 -1.62 10.41
C GLU A 202 -12.93 -2.50 9.49
N ALA A 203 -11.80 -3.03 9.99
CA ALA A 203 -10.98 -3.97 9.25
C ALA A 203 -11.72 -5.27 8.94
N ALA A 204 -12.44 -5.84 9.91
CA ALA A 204 -13.24 -7.05 9.71
C ALA A 204 -14.29 -6.89 8.60
N TYR A 205 -14.89 -5.70 8.49
CA TYR A 205 -15.86 -5.40 7.42
C TYR A 205 -15.24 -5.36 6.02
N CYS A 206 -13.94 -5.08 5.89
CA CYS A 206 -13.29 -4.84 4.60
C CYS A 206 -12.06 -5.73 4.33
N HIS A 207 -11.67 -6.66 5.23
CA HIS A 207 -10.39 -7.39 5.11
C HIS A 207 -10.23 -8.11 3.78
N ASP A 208 -11.32 -8.61 3.23
CA ASP A 208 -11.37 -9.38 1.99
C ASP A 208 -11.74 -8.57 0.74
N CYS A 209 -11.84 -7.25 0.82
CA CYS A 209 -12.24 -6.41 -0.32
C CYS A 209 -11.29 -6.50 -1.54
N GLY A 210 -10.10 -7.03 -1.35
CA GLY A 210 -9.15 -7.32 -2.43
C GLY A 210 -9.41 -8.62 -3.19
N LYS A 211 -10.18 -9.57 -2.63
CA LYS A 211 -10.43 -10.87 -3.24
C LYS A 211 -11.02 -10.81 -4.66
N PRO A 212 -12.02 -9.95 -4.96
CA PRO A 212 -12.57 -9.84 -6.31
C PRO A 212 -11.54 -9.49 -7.38
N TYR A 213 -10.51 -8.73 -7.02
CA TYR A 213 -9.48 -8.22 -7.94
C TYR A 213 -8.35 -9.20 -8.23
N VAL A 214 -8.24 -10.27 -7.44
CA VAL A 214 -7.17 -11.27 -7.58
C VAL A 214 -7.68 -12.69 -7.77
N LYS A 215 -9.01 -12.90 -7.81
CA LYS A 215 -9.64 -14.20 -8.00
C LYS A 215 -9.10 -14.91 -9.23
N THR A 216 -8.63 -16.13 -9.05
CA THR A 216 -8.08 -16.96 -10.14
C THR A 216 -8.35 -18.42 -9.87
N PHE A 217 -8.52 -19.19 -10.95
CA PHE A 217 -8.61 -20.66 -10.91
C PHE A 217 -7.30 -21.33 -11.34
N VAL A 218 -6.18 -20.57 -11.27
CA VAL A 218 -4.85 -21.09 -11.55
C VAL A 218 -4.06 -21.16 -10.25
N ASN A 219 -3.52 -22.35 -9.96
CA ASN A 219 -2.70 -22.58 -8.77
C ASN A 219 -1.28 -22.00 -8.93
N THR A 220 -0.47 -22.09 -7.88
CA THR A 220 0.92 -21.56 -7.88
C THR A 220 1.86 -22.25 -8.86
N LYS A 221 1.47 -23.41 -9.40
CA LYS A 221 2.23 -24.15 -10.42
C LYS A 221 1.82 -23.77 -11.84
N GLY A 222 0.80 -22.90 -12.00
CA GLY A 222 0.27 -22.52 -13.30
C GLY A 222 -0.78 -23.50 -13.85
N GLU A 223 -1.29 -24.42 -13.03
CA GLU A 223 -2.27 -25.44 -13.41
C GLU A 223 -3.69 -24.96 -13.05
N PHE A 224 -4.69 -25.36 -13.86
CA PHE A 224 -6.10 -25.06 -13.55
C PHE A 224 -6.54 -25.83 -12.29
N SER A 225 -7.38 -25.18 -11.50
CA SER A 225 -7.99 -25.71 -10.28
C SER A 225 -9.49 -25.43 -10.29
N ASP A 226 -10.31 -26.37 -9.83
CA ASP A 226 -11.75 -26.17 -9.63
C ASP A 226 -12.06 -25.25 -8.43
N THR A 227 -11.04 -24.95 -7.64
CA THR A 227 -11.12 -24.06 -6.48
C THR A 227 -10.49 -22.73 -6.76
N ALA A 228 -11.16 -21.64 -6.42
CA ALA A 228 -10.61 -20.29 -6.56
C ALA A 228 -9.48 -20.01 -5.56
N HIS A 229 -8.47 -19.29 -6.03
CA HIS A 229 -7.34 -18.80 -5.24
C HIS A 229 -7.33 -17.27 -5.23
N TYR A 230 -6.79 -16.68 -4.13
CA TYR A 230 -6.82 -15.23 -3.86
C TYR A 230 -5.45 -14.71 -3.44
N TYR A 231 -4.42 -14.98 -4.26
CA TYR A 231 -3.03 -14.64 -3.92
C TYR A 231 -2.82 -13.15 -3.72
N GLN A 232 -2.33 -12.79 -2.52
CA GLN A 232 -1.99 -11.41 -2.14
C GLN A 232 -3.21 -10.46 -2.11
N HIS A 233 -4.43 -10.98 -1.86
CA HIS A 233 -5.64 -10.16 -1.74
C HIS A 233 -5.53 -9.12 -0.62
N GLN A 234 -4.81 -9.42 0.48
CA GLN A 234 -4.56 -8.48 1.58
C GLN A 234 -3.78 -7.23 1.12
N CYS A 235 -2.85 -7.39 0.18
CA CYS A 235 -2.10 -6.26 -0.38
C CYS A 235 -2.99 -5.37 -1.25
N VAL A 236 -3.78 -5.98 -2.12
CA VAL A 236 -4.73 -5.27 -2.99
C VAL A 236 -5.86 -4.66 -2.15
N GLY A 237 -6.37 -5.39 -1.16
CA GLY A 237 -7.36 -4.91 -0.20
C GLY A 237 -6.89 -3.68 0.58
N ALA A 238 -5.65 -3.67 1.04
CA ALA A 238 -5.07 -2.50 1.70
C ALA A 238 -4.99 -1.28 0.78
N TRP A 239 -4.65 -1.45 -0.50
CA TRP A 239 -4.71 -0.36 -1.47
C TRP A 239 -6.13 0.16 -1.66
N ILE A 240 -7.11 -0.73 -1.81
CA ILE A 240 -8.54 -0.38 -1.92
C ILE A 240 -9.00 0.38 -0.67
N ALA A 241 -8.63 -0.11 0.52
CA ALA A 241 -9.01 0.50 1.80
C ALA A 241 -8.49 1.94 1.98
N CYS A 242 -7.38 2.32 1.33
CA CYS A 242 -6.94 3.73 1.28
C CYS A 242 -7.97 4.67 0.63
N GLY A 243 -8.91 4.14 -0.17
CA GLY A 243 -10.04 4.90 -0.70
C GLY A 243 -11.28 4.86 0.20
N LEU A 244 -11.39 3.90 1.09
CA LEU A 244 -12.56 3.70 1.95
C LEU A 244 -12.43 4.43 3.29
N THR A 245 -11.25 4.46 3.88
CA THR A 245 -10.99 5.06 5.18
C THR A 245 -9.66 5.82 5.21
N PHE A 246 -9.51 6.75 6.15
CA PHE A 246 -8.24 7.39 6.49
C PHE A 246 -7.60 6.79 7.74
N ASN A 247 -8.22 5.79 8.35
CA ASN A 247 -7.68 5.15 9.54
C ASN A 247 -6.49 4.25 9.16
N ILE A 248 -5.30 4.69 9.51
CA ILE A 248 -4.04 4.01 9.20
C ILE A 248 -3.99 2.62 9.85
N HIS A 249 -4.50 2.49 11.08
CA HIS A 249 -4.54 1.20 11.80
C HIS A 249 -5.44 0.18 11.09
N THR A 250 -6.64 0.60 10.68
CA THR A 250 -7.57 -0.25 9.91
C THR A 250 -6.93 -0.77 8.62
N ILE A 251 -6.30 0.12 7.83
CA ILE A 251 -5.68 -0.26 6.55
C ILE A 251 -4.47 -1.18 6.80
N TRP A 252 -3.69 -0.89 7.84
CA TRP A 252 -2.58 -1.74 8.22
C TRP A 252 -3.04 -3.14 8.65
N LEU A 253 -4.13 -3.25 9.42
CA LEU A 253 -4.76 -4.52 9.79
C LEU A 253 -5.18 -5.31 8.54
N ILE A 254 -5.85 -4.67 7.58
CA ILE A 254 -6.20 -5.30 6.30
C ILE A 254 -4.94 -5.78 5.56
N SER A 255 -3.86 -5.00 5.56
CA SER A 255 -2.59 -5.39 4.93
C SER A 255 -1.93 -6.61 5.59
N THR A 256 -2.22 -6.86 6.87
CA THR A 256 -1.52 -7.86 7.69
C THR A 256 -2.38 -9.03 8.14
N HIS A 257 -3.69 -9.07 7.85
CA HIS A 257 -4.60 -10.10 8.37
C HIS A 257 -4.20 -11.52 8.00
N MET A 258 -3.53 -11.72 6.86
CA MET A 258 -3.02 -13.03 6.43
C MET A 258 -1.72 -13.46 7.14
N ALA A 259 -1.07 -12.56 7.89
CA ALA A 259 0.24 -12.85 8.48
C ALA A 259 0.24 -13.99 9.50
N PRO A 260 -0.81 -14.21 10.32
CA PRO A 260 -0.92 -15.40 11.17
C PRO A 260 -0.99 -16.72 10.38
N PHE A 261 -1.76 -16.75 9.29
CA PHE A 261 -1.89 -17.93 8.42
C PHE A 261 -0.57 -18.29 7.73
N LEU A 262 0.17 -17.26 7.28
CA LEU A 262 1.41 -17.41 6.56
C LEU A 262 2.61 -17.55 7.48
N ASN A 263 2.40 -17.45 8.82
CA ASN A 263 3.44 -17.54 9.84
C ASN A 263 4.62 -16.58 9.56
N GLU A 264 4.32 -15.37 9.10
CA GLU A 264 5.30 -14.40 8.64
C GLU A 264 6.26 -13.97 9.75
N LYS A 265 7.54 -13.78 9.38
CA LYS A 265 8.58 -13.29 10.31
C LYS A 265 8.22 -11.93 10.89
N TYR A 266 7.59 -11.07 10.08
CA TYR A 266 7.13 -9.75 10.50
C TYR A 266 6.12 -9.86 11.66
N TYR A 267 5.08 -10.68 11.51
CA TYR A 267 4.07 -10.92 12.54
C TYR A 267 4.67 -11.41 13.86
N LYS A 268 5.67 -12.29 13.81
CA LYS A 268 6.35 -12.80 15.00
C LYS A 268 7.11 -11.73 15.79
N ASN A 269 7.50 -10.66 15.12
CA ASN A 269 8.28 -9.56 15.70
C ASN A 269 7.44 -8.33 16.04
N LEU A 270 6.11 -8.38 15.88
CA LEU A 270 5.22 -7.31 16.30
C LEU A 270 5.27 -7.09 17.81
N SER A 271 5.05 -5.85 18.24
CA SER A 271 4.81 -5.56 19.66
C SER A 271 3.58 -6.35 20.15
N PRO A 272 3.48 -6.68 21.46
CA PRO A 272 2.34 -7.42 22.00
C PRO A 272 0.99 -6.78 21.63
N TYR A 273 0.90 -5.45 21.69
CA TYR A 273 -0.31 -4.71 21.33
C TYR A 273 -0.71 -4.92 19.87
N LEU A 274 0.20 -4.68 18.93
CA LEU A 274 -0.07 -4.86 17.49
C LEU A 274 -0.38 -6.30 17.14
N LYS A 275 0.29 -7.25 17.81
CA LYS A 275 0.01 -8.67 17.63
C LYS A 275 -1.40 -9.02 18.08
N THR A 276 -1.84 -8.51 19.23
CA THR A 276 -3.21 -8.72 19.72
C THR A 276 -4.25 -8.20 18.72
N MET A 277 -4.04 -7.03 18.11
CA MET A 277 -4.96 -6.50 17.11
C MET A 277 -5.07 -7.41 15.87
N VAL A 278 -3.93 -7.92 15.40
CA VAL A 278 -3.92 -8.86 14.25
C VAL A 278 -4.58 -10.18 14.62
N ASP A 279 -4.32 -10.71 15.82
CA ASP A 279 -4.93 -11.95 16.32
C ASP A 279 -6.44 -11.82 16.46
N GLN A 280 -6.95 -10.68 16.93
CA GLN A 280 -8.38 -10.40 17.04
C GLN A 280 -9.06 -10.31 15.67
N LEU A 281 -8.41 -9.67 14.68
CA LEU A 281 -8.94 -9.67 13.31
C LEU A 281 -8.92 -11.07 12.70
N HIS A 282 -7.86 -11.84 12.93
CA HIS A 282 -7.77 -13.24 12.51
C HIS A 282 -8.88 -14.12 13.14
N GLU A 283 -9.19 -13.90 14.43
CA GLU A 283 -10.31 -14.56 15.11
C GLU A 283 -11.65 -14.24 14.43
N CYS A 284 -11.88 -12.98 14.04
CA CYS A 284 -13.09 -12.58 13.30
C CYS A 284 -13.18 -13.27 11.93
N ASP A 285 -12.09 -13.36 11.20
CA ASP A 285 -12.03 -14.01 9.88
C ASP A 285 -12.32 -15.52 9.96
N VAL A 286 -11.69 -16.21 10.94
CA VAL A 286 -11.82 -17.67 11.10
C VAL A 286 -13.22 -18.08 11.59
N LEU A 287 -13.87 -17.27 12.42
CA LEU A 287 -15.15 -17.62 13.07
C LEU A 287 -16.39 -17.06 12.35
N ALA A 288 -16.24 -16.32 11.27
CA ALA A 288 -17.34 -15.84 10.42
C ALA A 288 -17.83 -16.96 9.48
N HIS A 289 -18.87 -17.64 9.88
CA HIS A 289 -19.48 -18.76 9.11
C HIS A 289 -20.91 -18.49 8.75
#